data_ad056324b3173753ed0b6c40257c6961
#
_entry.id   ad056324b3173753ed0b6c40257c6961
#
_cell.length_a   1.000
_cell.length_b   1.000
_cell.length_c   1.000
_cell.angle_alpha   90.00
_cell.angle_beta   90.00
_cell.angle_gamma   90.00
#
_symmetry.space_group_name_H-M   'P 1'
#
loop_
_entity.id
_entity.type
_entity.pdbx_description
1 polymer ?
#
loop_
_entity_poly.entity_id
_entity_poly.type
_entity_poly.pdbx_seq_one_letter_code
_entity_poly.pdbx_strand_id
1 'polypeptide(L)'
;MEINIKKALIASAASLSALFCSAQQDLMVSQQIFSRINVNPAGTGNNKGCDAFLLGRIQWAEVDNSPKTGLLNFTAYSENVKSSFGATVNYDNLGVGNSQTNAQAVYAYHIDLNPKYILSLGISAGFNVGSFDPYKNTLKDDSEIGKSTYVKDKTTEISPDFNAGAEISSEHWMAGFSCTHFLNDTSTTFRKGRHFYVYGRGFFNITHNFDLAPLFSYMHKHNTNTTEIGCQAFFKKMIWGGVAWKPDFNRFSEMQMMSITAGFEWANRFRFGYSYDMNFGKYNNLPSNTHELMLSAHF
;
A
#
# COMPACT_ATOMS: atom_id res chain seq x y z
N MET A 1 22.97 46.65 10.05
CA MET A 1 22.39 45.42 9.45
C MET A 1 21.97 44.51 10.58
N GLU A 2 20.79 44.73 11.17
CA GLU A 2 20.34 43.89 12.28
C GLU A 2 19.77 42.61 11.72
N ILE A 3 20.50 41.54 11.93
CA ILE A 3 20.01 40.18 11.60
C ILE A 3 18.86 39.89 12.56
N ASN A 4 17.67 39.78 12.02
CA ASN A 4 16.47 39.50 12.81
C ASN A 4 16.56 38.06 13.34
N ILE A 5 17.08 37.90 14.56
CA ILE A 5 17.37 36.64 15.24
C ILE A 5 16.12 35.71 15.24
N LYS A 6 14.91 36.27 15.30
CA LYS A 6 13.66 35.50 15.18
C LYS A 6 13.51 34.83 13.81
N LYS A 7 13.84 35.53 12.71
CA LYS A 7 13.81 34.93 11.37
C LYS A 7 14.89 33.87 11.18
N ALA A 8 16.08 34.07 11.75
CA ALA A 8 17.14 33.08 11.74
C ALA A 8 16.77 31.82 12.55
N LEU A 9 16.15 31.97 13.71
CA LEU A 9 15.63 30.87 14.54
C LEU A 9 14.50 30.11 13.85
N ILE A 10 13.57 30.79 13.18
CA ILE A 10 12.50 30.16 12.41
C ILE A 10 13.06 29.42 11.20
N ALA A 11 14.01 30.00 10.47
CA ALA A 11 14.66 29.35 9.36
C ALA A 11 15.50 28.11 9.81
N SER A 12 16.17 28.19 10.95
CA SER A 12 16.91 27.06 11.54
C SER A 12 15.95 25.96 12.01
N ALA A 13 14.84 26.29 12.63
CA ALA A 13 13.83 25.34 13.05
C ALA A 13 13.14 24.66 11.84
N ALA A 14 12.86 25.41 10.78
CA ALA A 14 12.33 24.88 9.53
C ALA A 14 13.36 23.97 8.82
N SER A 15 14.64 24.31 8.86
CA SER A 15 15.71 23.47 8.29
C SER A 15 15.94 22.18 9.09
N LEU A 16 15.81 22.23 10.43
CA LEU A 16 15.90 21.03 11.27
C LEU A 16 14.68 20.10 11.08
N SER A 17 13.48 20.65 10.85
CA SER A 17 12.29 19.83 10.60
C SER A 17 12.33 19.13 9.24
N ALA A 18 13.00 19.70 8.24
CA ALA A 18 13.21 19.06 6.95
C ALA A 18 14.13 17.82 7.00
N LEU A 19 15.02 17.75 8.01
CA LEU A 19 15.94 16.60 8.19
C LEU A 19 15.26 15.34 8.78
N PHE A 20 14.02 15.47 9.29
CA PHE A 20 13.25 14.35 9.86
C PHE A 20 12.06 13.89 8.98
N CYS A 21 11.95 14.42 7.77
CA CYS A 21 10.87 14.04 6.86
C CYS A 21 11.22 12.76 6.09
N SER A 22 11.34 11.63 6.80
CA SER A 22 11.34 10.28 6.19
C SER A 22 9.90 9.86 5.89
N ALA A 23 9.21 10.62 5.04
CA ALA A 23 7.80 10.37 4.69
C ALA A 23 7.66 9.36 3.53
N GLN A 24 8.49 8.32 3.49
CA GLN A 24 8.26 7.23 2.55
C GLN A 24 7.22 6.30 3.16
N GLN A 25 5.97 6.42 2.71
CA GLN A 25 4.90 5.49 3.04
C GLN A 25 4.97 4.30 2.10
N ASP A 26 4.73 3.10 2.62
CA ASP A 26 4.47 1.94 1.78
C ASP A 26 3.11 2.08 1.12
N LEU A 27 2.93 1.37 0.01
CA LEU A 27 1.72 1.42 -0.77
C LEU A 27 0.53 0.93 0.07
N MET A 28 -0.34 1.86 0.45
CA MET A 28 -1.61 1.55 1.11
C MET A 28 -2.74 1.72 0.11
N VAL A 29 -3.28 0.62 -0.34
CA VAL A 29 -4.43 0.59 -1.25
C VAL A 29 -5.68 0.13 -0.51
N SER A 30 -6.81 0.77 -0.80
CA SER A 30 -8.09 0.49 -0.13
C SER A 30 -8.71 -0.84 -0.61
N GLN A 31 -8.30 -1.33 -1.78
CA GLN A 31 -8.72 -2.61 -2.34
C GLN A 31 -7.71 -3.76 -2.11
N GLN A 32 -6.81 -3.61 -1.16
CA GLN A 32 -5.79 -4.59 -0.78
C GLN A 32 -6.33 -5.99 -0.47
N ILE A 33 -7.58 -6.06 -0.03
CA ILE A 33 -8.26 -7.31 0.31
C ILE A 33 -8.36 -8.29 -0.86
N PHE A 34 -8.34 -7.79 -2.10
CA PHE A 34 -8.39 -8.60 -3.30
C PHE A 34 -7.02 -9.09 -3.77
N SER A 35 -5.92 -8.48 -3.28
CA SER A 35 -4.56 -8.93 -3.57
C SER A 35 -3.61 -8.60 -2.42
N ARG A 36 -3.35 -9.57 -1.55
CA ARG A 36 -2.56 -9.43 -0.34
C ARG A 36 -1.06 -9.61 -0.53
N ILE A 37 -0.65 -10.07 -1.70
CA ILE A 37 0.76 -10.37 -2.02
C ILE A 37 1.72 -9.21 -1.72
N ASN A 38 1.25 -7.97 -1.82
CA ASN A 38 2.08 -6.77 -1.58
C ASN A 38 2.38 -6.53 -0.10
N VAL A 39 1.51 -6.97 0.78
CA VAL A 39 1.67 -6.80 2.24
C VAL A 39 2.12 -8.07 2.91
N ASN A 40 1.80 -9.23 2.35
CA ASN A 40 2.16 -10.51 2.91
C ASN A 40 2.45 -11.53 1.80
N PRO A 41 3.71 -11.97 1.64
CA PRO A 41 4.05 -13.00 0.66
C PRO A 41 3.26 -14.31 0.86
N ALA A 42 2.87 -14.65 2.10
CA ALA A 42 2.07 -15.83 2.41
C ALA A 42 0.65 -15.76 1.85
N GLY A 43 0.15 -14.55 1.52
CA GLY A 43 -1.14 -14.34 0.85
C GLY A 43 -1.13 -14.68 -0.65
N THR A 44 -0.01 -15.19 -1.19
CA THR A 44 0.14 -15.57 -2.59
C THR A 44 -0.59 -16.88 -2.86
N GLY A 45 -1.43 -16.90 -3.91
CA GLY A 45 -2.06 -18.14 -4.41
C GLY A 45 -3.07 -18.77 -3.46
N ASN A 46 -3.71 -17.99 -2.59
CA ASN A 46 -4.78 -18.49 -1.73
C ASN A 46 -6.06 -18.86 -2.49
N ASN A 47 -6.11 -18.57 -3.79
CA ASN A 47 -7.09 -19.12 -4.71
C ASN A 47 -6.42 -20.19 -5.57
N LYS A 48 -7.12 -21.30 -5.84
CA LYS A 48 -6.65 -22.30 -6.80
C LYS A 48 -6.63 -21.67 -8.20
N GLY A 49 -5.57 -21.91 -8.97
CA GLY A 49 -5.42 -21.36 -10.32
C GLY A 49 -4.43 -20.19 -10.39
N CYS A 50 -4.62 -19.33 -11.36
CA CYS A 50 -3.80 -18.14 -11.58
C CYS A 50 -4.64 -16.89 -11.43
N ASP A 51 -4.09 -15.89 -10.75
CA ASP A 51 -4.72 -14.57 -10.61
C ASP A 51 -3.80 -13.49 -11.16
N ALA A 52 -4.37 -12.57 -11.93
CA ALA A 52 -3.75 -11.30 -12.30
C ALA A 52 -4.53 -10.16 -11.66
N PHE A 53 -3.83 -9.18 -11.10
CA PHE A 53 -4.43 -8.05 -10.42
C PHE A 53 -3.73 -6.76 -10.85
N LEU A 54 -4.49 -5.79 -11.31
CA LEU A 54 -4.04 -4.47 -11.71
C LEU A 54 -4.79 -3.42 -10.87
N LEU A 55 -4.07 -2.42 -10.37
CA LEU A 55 -4.65 -1.31 -9.65
C LEU A 55 -3.97 0.00 -10.07
N GLY A 56 -4.78 1.03 -10.27
CA GLY A 56 -4.34 2.41 -10.44
C GLY A 56 -4.94 3.29 -9.35
N ARG A 57 -4.11 4.13 -8.72
CA ARG A 57 -4.51 5.07 -7.67
C ARG A 57 -4.05 6.48 -8.01
N ILE A 58 -4.92 7.45 -7.82
CA ILE A 58 -4.61 8.88 -7.86
C ILE A 58 -4.95 9.43 -6.48
N GLN A 59 -3.93 9.81 -5.72
CA GLN A 59 -4.10 10.34 -4.37
C GLN A 59 -4.18 11.87 -4.45
N TRP A 60 -5.16 12.48 -3.74
CA TRP A 60 -5.38 13.93 -3.74
C TRP A 60 -5.57 14.49 -5.15
N ALA A 61 -6.55 13.96 -5.87
CA ALA A 61 -6.77 14.22 -7.30
C ALA A 61 -6.95 15.71 -7.67
N GLU A 62 -7.26 16.56 -6.70
CA GLU A 62 -7.43 18.02 -6.88
C GLU A 62 -6.11 18.79 -6.77
N VAL A 63 -5.00 18.12 -6.42
CA VAL A 63 -3.70 18.75 -6.24
C VAL A 63 -2.84 18.55 -7.49
N ASP A 64 -2.24 19.63 -7.99
CA ASP A 64 -1.26 19.54 -9.07
C ASP A 64 -0.08 18.68 -8.66
N ASN A 65 0.39 17.82 -9.57
CA ASN A 65 1.47 16.86 -9.31
C ASN A 65 1.16 15.85 -8.18
N SER A 66 -0.12 15.56 -7.97
CA SER A 66 -0.58 14.60 -6.96
C SER A 66 0.07 13.22 -7.14
N PRO A 67 0.26 12.45 -6.04
CA PRO A 67 0.83 11.11 -6.11
C PRO A 67 -0.03 10.17 -6.96
N LYS A 68 0.63 9.34 -7.78
CA LYS A 68 -0.02 8.35 -8.65
C LYS A 68 0.68 7.01 -8.48
N THR A 69 -0.11 5.98 -8.25
CA THR A 69 0.38 4.63 -8.02
C THR A 69 -0.18 3.66 -9.04
N GLY A 70 0.67 2.80 -9.56
CA GLY A 70 0.30 1.65 -10.37
C GLY A 70 0.80 0.36 -9.72
N LEU A 71 -0.04 -0.67 -9.69
CA LEU A 71 0.26 -1.95 -9.09
C LEU A 71 -0.15 -3.06 -10.02
N LEU A 72 0.76 -3.98 -10.30
CA LEU A 72 0.52 -5.21 -11.07
C LEU A 72 0.99 -6.41 -10.25
N ASN A 73 0.10 -7.35 -10.02
CA ASN A 73 0.39 -8.62 -9.36
C ASN A 73 -0.02 -9.78 -10.24
N PHE A 74 0.77 -10.83 -10.17
CA PHE A 74 0.45 -12.13 -10.73
C PHE A 74 0.71 -13.20 -9.68
N THR A 75 -0.21 -14.15 -9.53
CA THR A 75 -0.05 -15.31 -8.64
C THR A 75 -0.51 -16.57 -9.33
N ALA A 76 0.17 -17.69 -9.05
CA ALA A 76 -0.18 -19.01 -9.54
C ALA A 76 -0.01 -20.03 -8.42
N TYR A 77 -1.01 -20.87 -8.22
CA TYR A 77 -0.99 -21.98 -7.25
C TYR A 77 -0.76 -23.32 -7.95
N SER A 78 0.13 -24.13 -7.41
CA SER A 78 0.38 -25.49 -7.85
C SER A 78 -0.02 -26.49 -6.76
N GLU A 79 -1.08 -27.25 -7.00
CA GLU A 79 -1.61 -28.25 -6.06
C GLU A 79 -0.62 -29.38 -5.80
N ASN A 80 0.12 -29.80 -6.84
CA ASN A 80 1.05 -30.93 -6.78
C ASN A 80 2.18 -30.72 -5.75
N VAL A 81 2.64 -29.48 -5.60
CA VAL A 81 3.73 -29.10 -4.69
C VAL A 81 3.25 -28.27 -3.50
N LYS A 82 1.93 -28.05 -3.39
CA LYS A 82 1.31 -27.19 -2.35
C LYS A 82 2.00 -25.84 -2.22
N SER A 83 2.36 -25.26 -3.35
CA SER A 83 3.15 -24.03 -3.39
C SER A 83 2.55 -23.04 -4.36
N SER A 84 2.78 -21.76 -4.06
CA SER A 84 2.39 -20.67 -4.92
C SER A 84 3.60 -19.85 -5.31
N PHE A 85 3.54 -19.35 -6.53
CA PHE A 85 4.51 -18.44 -7.11
C PHE A 85 3.82 -17.15 -7.46
N GLY A 86 4.49 -16.05 -7.29
CA GLY A 86 3.95 -14.75 -7.64
C GLY A 86 5.02 -13.76 -8.06
N ALA A 87 4.57 -12.72 -8.72
CA ALA A 87 5.37 -11.55 -9.05
C ALA A 87 4.56 -10.29 -8.78
N THR A 88 5.22 -9.25 -8.28
CA THR A 88 4.62 -7.95 -8.07
C THR A 88 5.50 -6.86 -8.67
N VAL A 89 4.87 -5.87 -9.28
CA VAL A 89 5.52 -4.64 -9.73
C VAL A 89 4.67 -3.47 -9.28
N ASN A 90 5.27 -2.60 -8.48
CA ASN A 90 4.66 -1.38 -7.97
C ASN A 90 5.42 -0.19 -8.53
N TYR A 91 4.71 0.76 -9.11
CA TYR A 91 5.25 2.06 -9.48
C TYR A 91 4.52 3.13 -8.69
N ASP A 92 5.26 3.94 -7.97
CA ASP A 92 4.73 5.02 -7.15
C ASP A 92 5.43 6.33 -7.53
N ASN A 93 4.66 7.25 -8.11
CA ASN A 93 5.08 8.61 -8.35
C ASN A 93 4.59 9.45 -7.17
N LEU A 94 5.50 9.80 -6.28
CA LEU A 94 5.21 10.55 -5.04
C LEU A 94 5.00 12.06 -5.29
N GLY A 95 5.01 12.48 -6.55
CA GLY A 95 4.95 13.89 -6.95
C GLY A 95 6.32 14.56 -6.90
N VAL A 96 6.39 15.76 -7.45
CA VAL A 96 7.55 16.68 -7.38
C VAL A 96 8.89 16.01 -7.73
N GLY A 97 8.89 15.20 -8.81
CA GLY A 97 10.11 14.54 -9.32
C GLY A 97 10.55 13.30 -8.56
N ASN A 98 9.84 12.88 -7.52
CA ASN A 98 10.16 11.69 -6.72
C ASN A 98 9.34 10.48 -7.19
N SER A 99 10.00 9.38 -7.52
CA SER A 99 9.33 8.14 -7.91
C SER A 99 10.04 6.91 -7.35
N GLN A 100 9.27 5.86 -7.13
CA GLN A 100 9.76 4.57 -6.68
C GLN A 100 9.16 3.45 -7.52
N THR A 101 9.98 2.44 -7.82
CA THR A 101 9.54 1.20 -8.45
C THR A 101 10.03 0.05 -7.60
N ASN A 102 9.12 -0.85 -7.23
CA ASN A 102 9.46 -2.06 -6.51
C ASN A 102 9.02 -3.27 -7.35
N ALA A 103 9.93 -4.21 -7.56
CA ALA A 103 9.64 -5.45 -8.28
C ALA A 103 10.13 -6.63 -7.45
N GLN A 104 9.27 -7.63 -7.27
CA GLN A 104 9.56 -8.80 -6.43
C GLN A 104 9.06 -10.09 -7.07
N ALA A 105 9.82 -11.15 -6.87
CA ALA A 105 9.38 -12.53 -7.01
C ALA A 105 8.95 -13.07 -5.64
N VAL A 106 7.87 -13.82 -5.61
CA VAL A 106 7.23 -14.29 -4.38
C VAL A 106 7.04 -15.79 -4.42
N TYR A 107 7.29 -16.44 -3.30
CA TYR A 107 7.05 -17.86 -3.10
C TYR A 107 6.28 -18.06 -1.78
N ALA A 108 5.27 -18.93 -1.81
CA ALA A 108 4.57 -19.35 -0.61
C ALA A 108 4.37 -20.88 -0.61
N TYR A 109 4.53 -21.46 0.56
CA TYR A 109 4.27 -22.88 0.82
C TYR A 109 3.05 -23.04 1.72
N HIS A 110 2.13 -23.94 1.33
CA HIS A 110 0.86 -24.13 2.03
C HIS A 110 0.85 -25.47 2.75
N ILE A 111 0.60 -25.43 4.06
CA ILE A 111 0.61 -26.57 4.97
C ILE A 111 -0.84 -26.81 5.42
N ASP A 112 -1.42 -27.93 5.06
CA ASP A 112 -2.71 -28.37 5.58
C ASP A 112 -2.53 -28.80 7.05
N LEU A 113 -2.88 -27.95 8.00
CA LEU A 113 -2.85 -28.30 9.41
C LEU A 113 -3.92 -29.35 9.74
N ASN A 114 -5.07 -29.21 9.12
CA ASN A 114 -6.18 -30.15 9.13
C ASN A 114 -7.15 -29.81 7.97
N PRO A 115 -8.25 -30.56 7.75
CA PRO A 115 -9.18 -30.27 6.65
C PRO A 115 -9.82 -28.89 6.66
N LYS A 116 -9.73 -28.14 7.76
CA LYS A 116 -10.35 -26.81 7.91
C LYS A 116 -9.35 -25.66 7.89
N TYR A 117 -8.09 -25.90 8.18
CA TYR A 117 -7.09 -24.83 8.36
C TYR A 117 -5.85 -25.07 7.52
N ILE A 118 -5.46 -24.04 6.80
CA ILE A 118 -4.23 -23.98 6.01
C ILE A 118 -3.31 -22.93 6.61
N LEU A 119 -2.07 -23.29 6.89
CA LEU A 119 -1.00 -22.37 7.24
C LEU A 119 -0.14 -22.13 6.00
N SER A 120 -0.05 -20.89 5.57
CA SER A 120 0.80 -20.46 4.46
C SER A 120 2.00 -19.71 5.01
N LEU A 121 3.19 -20.07 4.54
CA LEU A 121 4.45 -19.39 4.83
C LEU A 121 5.00 -18.82 3.54
N GLY A 122 5.30 -17.53 3.52
CA GLY A 122 5.72 -16.84 2.29
C GLY A 122 6.99 -16.03 2.47
N ILE A 123 7.76 -15.96 1.41
CA ILE A 123 8.93 -15.11 1.27
C ILE A 123 8.89 -14.39 -0.07
N SER A 124 9.47 -13.22 -0.14
CA SER A 124 9.72 -12.54 -1.42
C SER A 124 11.10 -11.91 -1.46
N ALA A 125 11.63 -11.81 -2.65
CA ALA A 125 12.90 -11.18 -2.93
C ALA A 125 12.80 -10.35 -4.22
N GLY A 126 13.46 -9.21 -4.23
CA GLY A 126 13.44 -8.30 -5.37
C GLY A 126 14.30 -7.08 -5.13
N PHE A 127 13.93 -6.01 -5.78
CA PHE A 127 14.65 -4.75 -5.70
C PHE A 127 13.69 -3.56 -5.70
N ASN A 128 14.17 -2.50 -5.10
CA ASN A 128 13.52 -1.20 -5.08
C ASN A 128 14.40 -0.19 -5.81
N VAL A 129 13.82 0.56 -6.75
CA VAL A 129 14.48 1.62 -7.50
C VAL A 129 13.86 2.94 -7.09
N GLY A 130 14.61 3.77 -6.38
CA GLY A 130 14.23 5.14 -6.04
C GLY A 130 14.83 6.12 -7.04
N SER A 131 14.09 7.09 -7.51
CA SER A 131 14.58 8.13 -8.41
C SER A 131 14.05 9.50 -8.00
N PHE A 132 14.94 10.46 -7.95
CA PHE A 132 14.60 11.87 -7.74
C PHE A 132 15.15 12.73 -8.89
N ASP A 133 14.27 13.51 -9.48
CA ASP A 133 14.59 14.44 -10.56
C ASP A 133 14.26 15.87 -10.12
N PRO A 134 15.26 16.66 -9.72
CA PRO A 134 15.05 18.03 -9.23
C PRO A 134 14.49 18.97 -10.30
N TYR A 135 14.71 18.68 -11.59
CA TYR A 135 14.23 19.52 -12.69
C TYR A 135 12.72 19.43 -12.95
N LYS A 136 12.06 18.43 -12.36
CA LYS A 136 10.59 18.33 -12.40
C LYS A 136 9.90 19.21 -11.35
N ASN A 137 10.68 19.81 -10.46
CA ASN A 137 10.19 20.82 -9.53
C ASN A 137 10.14 22.15 -10.25
N THR A 138 8.97 22.69 -10.51
CA THR A 138 8.80 24.10 -10.90
C THR A 138 9.12 24.98 -9.69
N LEU A 139 10.39 25.34 -9.57
CA LEU A 139 10.78 26.43 -8.67
C LEU A 139 10.17 27.72 -9.24
N LYS A 140 9.58 28.55 -8.38
CA LYS A 140 8.98 29.83 -8.81
C LYS A 140 10.00 30.80 -9.40
N ASP A 141 11.28 30.53 -9.25
CA ASP A 141 12.37 31.34 -9.72
C ASP A 141 13.44 30.45 -10.38
N ASP A 142 13.48 30.50 -11.72
CA ASP A 142 14.47 29.79 -12.54
C ASP A 142 15.92 30.18 -12.17
N SER A 143 16.14 31.31 -11.51
CA SER A 143 17.46 31.75 -11.05
C SER A 143 17.97 30.92 -9.86
N GLU A 144 17.12 30.15 -9.17
CA GLU A 144 17.50 29.27 -8.08
C GLU A 144 17.89 27.85 -8.52
N ILE A 145 17.54 27.44 -9.75
CA ILE A 145 17.83 26.09 -10.30
C ILE A 145 19.34 25.83 -10.43
N GLY A 146 20.20 26.63 -10.31
CA GLY A 146 21.65 26.40 -10.33
C GLY A 146 22.36 26.71 -9.00
N LYS A 147 21.65 27.30 -8.04
CA LYS A 147 22.23 27.79 -6.79
C LYS A 147 21.93 26.91 -5.58
N SER A 148 21.00 25.95 -5.70
CA SER A 148 20.71 24.99 -4.63
C SER A 148 21.92 24.08 -4.41
N THR A 149 22.50 24.16 -3.24
CA THR A 149 23.67 23.38 -2.82
C THR A 149 23.34 21.90 -2.61
N TYR A 150 22.07 21.49 -2.70
CA TYR A 150 21.62 20.23 -2.14
C TYR A 150 21.41 19.09 -3.14
N VAL A 151 20.97 19.32 -4.35
CA VAL A 151 20.90 18.25 -5.39
C VAL A 151 20.97 18.92 -6.76
N LYS A 152 22.04 18.70 -7.50
CA LYS A 152 22.23 19.27 -8.86
C LYS A 152 21.81 18.32 -9.96
N ASP A 153 21.82 17.02 -9.70
CA ASP A 153 21.63 15.99 -10.73
C ASP A 153 20.51 15.02 -10.36
N LYS A 154 19.92 14.42 -11.38
CA LYS A 154 18.98 13.30 -11.21
C LYS A 154 19.71 12.16 -10.49
N THR A 155 19.13 11.72 -9.38
CA THR A 155 19.65 10.61 -8.59
C THR A 155 18.76 9.39 -8.78
N THR A 156 19.37 8.23 -9.02
CA THR A 156 18.67 6.94 -9.08
C THR A 156 19.47 5.94 -8.25
N GLU A 157 18.80 5.27 -7.31
CA GLU A 157 19.40 4.29 -6.42
C GLU A 157 18.61 2.98 -6.50
N ILE A 158 19.32 1.86 -6.45
CA ILE A 158 18.76 0.52 -6.47
C ILE A 158 19.14 -0.16 -5.17
N SER A 159 18.17 -0.72 -4.47
CA SER A 159 18.39 -1.48 -3.24
C SER A 159 17.67 -2.82 -3.29
N PRO A 160 18.27 -3.90 -2.74
CA PRO A 160 17.59 -5.18 -2.60
C PRO A 160 16.45 -5.07 -1.58
N ASP A 161 15.41 -5.88 -1.78
CA ASP A 161 14.23 -5.88 -0.93
C ASP A 161 13.77 -7.30 -0.65
N PHE A 162 13.54 -7.62 0.63
CA PHE A 162 13.13 -8.95 1.09
C PHE A 162 11.98 -8.83 2.06
N ASN A 163 10.99 -9.72 1.90
CA ASN A 163 9.84 -9.78 2.78
C ASN A 163 9.60 -11.23 3.21
N ALA A 164 8.94 -11.40 4.37
CA ALA A 164 8.48 -12.69 4.82
C ALA A 164 7.16 -12.53 5.58
N GLY A 165 6.37 -13.60 5.61
CA GLY A 165 5.15 -13.62 6.35
C GLY A 165 4.54 -15.00 6.51
N ALA A 166 3.49 -15.03 7.32
CA ALA A 166 2.66 -16.19 7.57
C ALA A 166 1.19 -15.79 7.50
N GLU A 167 0.35 -16.69 7.01
CA GLU A 167 -1.11 -16.53 6.99
C GLU A 167 -1.75 -17.85 7.37
N ILE A 168 -2.71 -17.80 8.28
CA ILE A 168 -3.59 -18.93 8.56
C ILE A 168 -4.96 -18.62 7.97
N SER A 169 -5.51 -19.54 7.24
CA SER A 169 -6.80 -19.39 6.59
C SER A 169 -7.72 -20.58 6.80
N SER A 170 -9.01 -20.29 6.82
CA SER A 170 -10.09 -21.26 6.83
C SER A 170 -11.18 -20.83 5.85
N GLU A 171 -12.24 -21.58 5.73
CA GLU A 171 -13.41 -21.22 4.92
C GLU A 171 -14.08 -19.91 5.40
N HIS A 172 -14.06 -19.64 6.71
CA HIS A 172 -14.82 -18.54 7.31
C HIS A 172 -13.97 -17.35 7.77
N TRP A 173 -12.67 -17.50 7.84
CA TRP A 173 -11.78 -16.40 8.25
C TRP A 173 -10.33 -16.65 7.81
N MET A 174 -9.59 -15.57 7.78
CA MET A 174 -8.13 -15.59 7.61
C MET A 174 -7.49 -14.57 8.55
N ALA A 175 -6.24 -14.83 8.93
CA ALA A 175 -5.41 -13.90 9.66
C ALA A 175 -3.95 -14.03 9.20
N GLY A 176 -3.26 -12.92 9.06
CA GLY A 176 -1.89 -12.89 8.58
C GLY A 176 -1.01 -11.94 9.38
N PHE A 177 0.28 -12.28 9.39
CA PHE A 177 1.36 -11.45 9.90
C PHE A 177 2.49 -11.43 8.88
N SER A 178 3.09 -10.27 8.67
CA SER A 178 4.26 -10.15 7.79
C SER A 178 5.20 -9.04 8.23
N CYS A 179 6.44 -9.17 7.80
CA CYS A 179 7.44 -8.12 7.84
C CYS A 179 7.92 -7.86 6.42
N THR A 180 7.81 -6.62 5.97
CA THR A 180 8.33 -6.18 4.67
C THR A 180 9.55 -5.29 4.85
N HIS A 181 10.38 -5.21 3.79
CA HIS A 181 11.60 -4.42 3.77
C HIS A 181 12.57 -4.77 4.92
N PHE A 182 12.90 -6.08 5.02
CA PHE A 182 13.79 -6.59 6.09
C PHE A 182 15.14 -5.89 6.15
N LEU A 183 15.73 -5.63 4.97
CA LEU A 183 16.97 -4.89 4.88
C LEU A 183 16.64 -3.41 5.00
N ASN A 184 16.74 -2.92 6.22
CA ASN A 184 16.68 -1.48 6.46
C ASN A 184 17.99 -0.88 5.96
N ASP A 185 18.06 -0.60 4.65
CA ASP A 185 19.24 0.01 4.06
C ASP A 185 19.37 1.44 4.54
N THR A 186 20.35 1.67 5.41
CA THR A 186 20.67 2.99 5.96
C THR A 186 21.56 3.82 5.05
N SER A 187 22.06 3.24 3.96
CA SER A 187 23.05 3.85 3.07
C SER A 187 22.45 4.64 1.93
N THR A 188 21.16 4.43 1.61
CA THR A 188 20.50 5.06 0.46
C THR A 188 19.64 6.26 0.86
N THR A 189 19.48 7.21 -0.06
CA THR A 189 18.60 8.37 0.11
C THR A 189 17.11 7.94 0.11
N PHE A 190 16.77 6.85 -0.59
CA PHE A 190 15.40 6.33 -0.74
C PHE A 190 15.15 5.15 0.21
N ARG A 191 15.30 5.36 1.50
CA ARG A 191 15.14 4.31 2.52
C ARG A 191 13.72 3.85 2.65
N LYS A 192 13.46 2.55 2.50
CA LYS A 192 12.25 1.92 2.99
C LYS A 192 12.53 1.35 4.39
N GLY A 193 11.82 1.85 5.39
CA GLY A 193 11.86 1.27 6.74
C GLY A 193 11.13 -0.06 6.79
N ARG A 194 11.42 -0.91 7.79
CA ARG A 194 10.65 -2.13 8.03
C ARG A 194 9.20 -1.80 8.35
N HIS A 195 8.29 -2.57 7.76
CA HIS A 195 6.88 -2.54 8.08
C HIS A 195 6.46 -3.88 8.65
N PHE A 196 5.66 -3.84 9.69
CA PHE A 196 5.01 -5.00 10.27
C PHE A 196 3.52 -4.89 10.02
N TYR A 197 2.93 -5.94 9.44
CA TYR A 197 1.50 -6.01 9.16
C TYR A 197 0.87 -7.11 9.99
N VAL A 198 -0.30 -6.81 10.55
CA VAL A 198 -1.22 -7.78 11.14
C VAL A 198 -2.59 -7.51 10.52
N TYR A 199 -3.22 -8.52 9.99
CA TYR A 199 -4.56 -8.38 9.44
C TYR A 199 -5.42 -9.60 9.67
N GLY A 200 -6.72 -9.39 9.61
CA GLY A 200 -7.71 -10.45 9.66
C GLY A 200 -8.95 -10.10 8.86
N ARG A 201 -9.62 -11.12 8.36
CA ARG A 201 -10.87 -11.03 7.61
C ARG A 201 -11.80 -12.18 8.00
N GLY A 202 -13.05 -11.86 8.26
CA GLY A 202 -14.11 -12.86 8.39
C GLY A 202 -14.93 -13.00 7.11
N PHE A 203 -15.63 -14.13 6.97
CA PHE A 203 -16.60 -14.40 5.90
C PHE A 203 -17.85 -15.01 6.52
N PHE A 204 -18.95 -14.29 6.49
CA PHE A 204 -20.21 -14.69 7.10
C PHE A 204 -21.32 -14.73 6.07
N ASN A 205 -21.86 -15.91 5.82
CA ASN A 205 -23.04 -16.08 5.00
C ASN A 205 -24.29 -15.68 5.83
N ILE A 206 -24.85 -14.51 5.56
CA ILE A 206 -26.01 -14.00 6.30
C ILE A 206 -27.29 -14.58 5.69
N THR A 207 -27.37 -14.62 4.37
CA THR A 207 -28.44 -15.28 3.63
C THR A 207 -27.87 -15.98 2.41
N HIS A 208 -28.67 -16.79 1.70
CA HIS A 208 -28.26 -17.45 0.47
C HIS A 208 -27.63 -16.51 -0.59
N ASN A 209 -28.01 -15.24 -0.60
CA ASN A 209 -27.57 -14.26 -1.60
C ASN A 209 -26.69 -13.15 -1.01
N PHE A 210 -26.44 -13.14 0.29
CA PHE A 210 -25.79 -12.02 0.96
C PHE A 210 -24.74 -12.48 1.95
N ASP A 211 -23.49 -12.11 1.69
CA ASP A 211 -22.34 -12.39 2.53
C ASP A 211 -21.76 -11.10 3.10
N LEU A 212 -21.26 -11.14 4.33
CA LEU A 212 -20.52 -10.05 4.97
C LEU A 212 -19.09 -10.48 5.24
N ALA A 213 -18.16 -9.57 5.00
CA ALA A 213 -16.74 -9.77 5.27
C ALA A 213 -16.17 -8.60 6.07
N PRO A 214 -16.24 -8.63 7.41
CA PRO A 214 -15.52 -7.68 8.24
C PRO A 214 -14.02 -7.87 8.06
N LEU A 215 -13.28 -6.78 8.11
CA LEU A 215 -11.83 -6.75 7.97
C LEU A 215 -11.20 -5.85 9.02
N PHE A 216 -9.99 -6.22 9.40
CA PHE A 216 -9.09 -5.45 10.25
C PHE A 216 -7.69 -5.53 9.66
N SER A 217 -6.98 -4.42 9.62
CA SER A 217 -5.58 -4.36 9.24
C SER A 217 -4.85 -3.35 10.13
N TYR A 218 -3.66 -3.71 10.57
CA TYR A 218 -2.75 -2.85 11.32
C TYR A 218 -1.37 -2.92 10.71
N MET A 219 -0.80 -1.77 10.44
CA MET A 219 0.58 -1.61 9.96
C MET A 219 1.36 -0.76 10.95
N HIS A 220 2.53 -1.24 11.33
CA HIS A 220 3.51 -0.51 12.13
C HIS A 220 4.77 -0.24 11.32
N LYS A 221 5.17 1.03 11.27
CA LYS A 221 6.41 1.48 10.65
C LYS A 221 7.06 2.52 11.54
N HIS A 222 8.21 2.20 12.13
CA HIS A 222 9.01 3.13 12.95
C HIS A 222 8.13 3.93 13.94
N ASN A 223 7.72 5.15 13.59
CA ASN A 223 6.89 6.03 14.40
C ASN A 223 5.49 6.25 13.83
N THR A 224 5.11 5.50 12.80
CA THR A 224 3.80 5.64 12.15
C THR A 224 3.02 4.34 12.26
N ASN A 225 1.80 4.44 12.75
CA ASN A 225 0.87 3.33 12.82
C ASN A 225 -0.33 3.65 11.93
N THR A 226 -0.75 2.66 11.17
CA THR A 226 -1.98 2.78 10.39
C THR A 226 -2.89 1.62 10.73
N THR A 227 -4.13 1.93 11.06
CA THR A 227 -5.17 0.95 11.34
C THR A 227 -6.26 1.09 10.31
N GLU A 228 -6.83 -0.01 9.89
CA GLU A 228 -8.01 -0.04 9.03
C GLU A 228 -9.01 -1.03 9.61
N ILE A 229 -10.25 -0.57 9.78
CA ILE A 229 -11.39 -1.36 10.23
C ILE A 229 -12.51 -1.18 9.23
N GLY A 230 -12.99 -2.26 8.67
CA GLY A 230 -14.00 -2.16 7.61
C GLY A 230 -14.91 -3.37 7.52
N CYS A 231 -15.87 -3.27 6.62
CA CYS A 231 -16.75 -4.36 6.26
C CYS A 231 -17.11 -4.28 4.78
N GLN A 232 -17.08 -5.41 4.11
CA GLN A 232 -17.56 -5.56 2.75
C GLN A 232 -18.79 -6.47 2.74
N ALA A 233 -19.77 -6.10 1.92
CA ALA A 233 -20.97 -6.86 1.68
C ALA A 233 -20.95 -7.37 0.23
N PHE A 234 -21.30 -8.63 0.03
CA PHE A 234 -21.36 -9.26 -1.28
C PHE A 234 -22.79 -9.70 -1.55
N PHE A 235 -23.32 -9.33 -2.71
CA PHE A 235 -24.61 -9.78 -3.18
C PHE A 235 -24.44 -10.77 -4.33
N LYS A 236 -24.94 -12.00 -4.14
CA LYS A 236 -24.82 -13.15 -5.07
C LYS A 236 -23.38 -13.42 -5.51
N LYS A 237 -22.37 -13.01 -4.70
CA LYS A 237 -20.95 -13.07 -5.03
C LYS A 237 -20.55 -12.32 -6.31
N MET A 238 -21.47 -11.54 -6.88
CA MET A 238 -21.27 -10.82 -8.15
C MET A 238 -21.06 -9.32 -7.93
N ILE A 239 -21.76 -8.72 -6.98
CA ILE A 239 -21.66 -7.29 -6.70
C ILE A 239 -21.19 -7.16 -5.25
N TRP A 240 -20.30 -6.24 -5.01
CA TRP A 240 -19.88 -5.91 -3.65
C TRP A 240 -19.85 -4.41 -3.40
N GLY A 241 -20.00 -4.05 -2.15
CA GLY A 241 -19.77 -2.72 -1.65
C GLY A 241 -19.19 -2.80 -0.26
N GLY A 242 -18.43 -1.81 0.15
CA GLY A 242 -17.80 -1.82 1.45
C GLY A 242 -17.45 -0.43 1.94
N VAL A 243 -17.23 -0.35 3.23
CA VAL A 243 -16.73 0.84 3.91
C VAL A 243 -15.57 0.42 4.82
N ALA A 244 -14.54 1.26 4.87
CA ALA A 244 -13.43 1.08 5.79
C ALA A 244 -13.09 2.42 6.44
N TRP A 245 -12.83 2.39 7.73
CA TRP A 245 -12.38 3.52 8.51
C TRP A 245 -10.90 3.35 8.83
N LYS A 246 -10.11 4.38 8.59
CA LYS A 246 -8.68 4.44 8.81
C LYS A 246 -8.36 5.54 9.83
N PRO A 247 -8.48 5.24 11.15
CA PRO A 247 -8.17 6.21 12.19
C PRO A 247 -6.66 6.45 12.29
N ASP A 248 -6.28 7.70 12.46
CA ASP A 248 -4.96 8.05 12.98
C ASP A 248 -5.06 8.20 14.50
N PHE A 249 -4.62 7.20 15.26
CA PHE A 249 -4.71 7.23 16.73
C PHE A 249 -3.78 8.25 17.38
N ASN A 250 -2.73 8.70 16.70
CA ASN A 250 -1.84 9.75 17.19
C ASN A 250 -2.45 11.13 17.01
N ARG A 251 -3.32 11.28 16.00
CA ARG A 251 -4.00 12.54 15.63
C ARG A 251 -5.49 12.31 15.46
N PHE A 252 -6.10 11.58 16.40
CA PHE A 252 -7.47 11.08 16.26
C PHE A 252 -8.50 12.17 15.97
N SER A 253 -8.35 13.37 16.55
CA SER A 253 -9.25 14.50 16.28
C SER A 253 -8.93 15.24 14.98
N GLU A 254 -7.77 15.02 14.39
CA GLU A 254 -7.24 15.81 13.29
C GLU A 254 -7.36 15.13 11.94
N MET A 255 -7.00 13.84 11.87
CA MET A 255 -7.01 13.07 10.62
C MET A 255 -7.83 11.80 10.78
N GLN A 256 -8.88 11.68 9.99
CA GLN A 256 -9.76 10.53 9.92
C GLN A 256 -10.06 10.26 8.45
N MET A 257 -9.69 9.10 7.97
CA MET A 257 -9.98 8.71 6.59
C MET A 257 -11.05 7.63 6.55
N MET A 258 -11.92 7.72 5.58
CA MET A 258 -12.91 6.71 5.26
C MET A 258 -12.79 6.35 3.78
N SER A 259 -12.82 5.06 3.51
CA SER A 259 -12.84 4.50 2.16
C SER A 259 -14.22 3.92 1.88
N ILE A 260 -14.78 4.23 0.74
CA ILE A 260 -16.00 3.61 0.22
C ILE A 260 -15.59 2.83 -1.03
N THR A 261 -15.92 1.56 -1.08
CA THR A 261 -15.58 0.67 -2.19
C THR A 261 -16.83 0.08 -2.81
N ALA A 262 -16.81 -0.10 -4.12
CA ALA A 262 -17.85 -0.83 -4.84
C ALA A 262 -17.25 -1.55 -6.04
N GLY A 263 -17.89 -2.62 -6.47
CA GLY A 263 -17.44 -3.34 -7.64
C GLY A 263 -18.35 -4.50 -8.03
N PHE A 264 -17.96 -5.15 -9.09
CA PHE A 264 -18.69 -6.30 -9.61
C PHE A 264 -17.73 -7.35 -10.19
N GLU A 265 -18.21 -8.60 -10.18
CA GLU A 265 -17.55 -9.74 -10.80
C GLU A 265 -18.34 -10.18 -12.03
N TRP A 266 -17.66 -10.34 -13.15
CA TRP A 266 -18.23 -10.78 -14.40
C TRP A 266 -17.69 -12.15 -14.81
N ALA A 267 -18.59 -13.03 -15.21
CA ALA A 267 -18.29 -14.38 -15.69
C ALA A 267 -17.48 -15.25 -14.70
N ASN A 268 -17.55 -14.96 -13.38
CA ASN A 268 -16.76 -15.59 -12.32
C ASN A 268 -15.23 -15.57 -12.57
N ARG A 269 -14.78 -14.61 -13.37
CA ARG A 269 -13.38 -14.49 -13.79
C ARG A 269 -12.81 -13.09 -13.63
N PHE A 270 -13.61 -12.08 -13.98
CA PHE A 270 -13.13 -10.70 -14.02
C PHE A 270 -13.78 -9.89 -12.92
N ARG A 271 -12.97 -9.17 -12.14
CA ARG A 271 -13.45 -8.24 -11.11
C ARG A 271 -13.08 -6.84 -11.48
N PHE A 272 -14.05 -5.93 -11.35
CA PHE A 272 -13.88 -4.50 -11.53
C PHE A 272 -14.26 -3.83 -10.23
N GLY A 273 -13.35 -3.03 -9.69
CA GLY A 273 -13.59 -2.34 -8.43
C GLY A 273 -13.18 -0.88 -8.52
N TYR A 274 -13.91 -0.06 -7.77
CA TYR A 274 -13.62 1.34 -7.56
C TYR A 274 -13.62 1.63 -6.07
N SER A 275 -12.69 2.47 -5.63
CA SER A 275 -12.64 2.99 -4.27
C SER A 275 -12.48 4.50 -4.27
N TYR A 276 -13.14 5.14 -3.34
CA TYR A 276 -13.03 6.54 -3.04
C TYR A 276 -12.65 6.73 -1.58
N ASP A 277 -11.51 7.40 -1.35
CA ASP A 277 -11.04 7.72 0.00
C ASP A 277 -11.26 9.20 0.27
N MET A 278 -11.87 9.52 1.43
CA MET A 278 -12.11 10.88 1.90
C MET A 278 -11.58 11.08 3.31
N ASN A 279 -11.14 12.30 3.61
CA ASN A 279 -10.80 12.72 4.96
C ASN A 279 -11.98 13.48 5.57
N PHE A 280 -12.38 13.13 6.79
CA PHE A 280 -13.49 13.78 7.52
C PHE A 280 -13.07 14.30 8.92
N GLY A 281 -11.78 14.29 9.24
CA GLY A 281 -11.23 14.87 10.46
C GLY A 281 -11.22 16.40 10.45
N LYS A 282 -10.61 16.99 11.46
CA LYS A 282 -10.48 18.45 11.61
C LYS A 282 -9.83 19.13 10.41
N TYR A 283 -8.95 18.41 9.71
CA TYR A 283 -8.30 18.88 8.47
C TYR A 283 -9.06 18.45 7.20
N ASN A 284 -10.39 18.42 7.26
CA ASN A 284 -11.23 18.09 6.09
C ASN A 284 -11.11 19.12 4.94
N ASN A 285 -10.54 20.30 5.20
CA ASN A 285 -10.25 21.31 4.19
C ASN A 285 -8.97 21.01 3.38
N LEU A 286 -8.17 20.02 3.78
CA LEU A 286 -7.05 19.55 2.97
C LEU A 286 -7.56 18.66 1.85
N PRO A 287 -6.99 18.78 0.64
CA PRO A 287 -7.33 17.89 -0.47
C PRO A 287 -7.20 16.44 -0.02
N SER A 288 -8.27 15.67 -0.11
CA SER A 288 -8.30 14.31 0.39
C SER A 288 -8.87 13.30 -0.63
N ASN A 289 -9.43 13.81 -1.72
CA ASN A 289 -10.08 13.01 -2.75
C ASN A 289 -9.08 12.06 -3.41
N THR A 290 -9.17 10.78 -3.06
CA THR A 290 -8.30 9.73 -3.61
C THR A 290 -9.17 8.72 -4.32
N HIS A 291 -8.79 8.38 -5.53
CA HIS A 291 -9.50 7.46 -6.39
C HIS A 291 -8.64 6.23 -6.68
N GLU A 292 -9.23 5.05 -6.57
CA GLU A 292 -8.62 3.78 -6.98
C GLU A 292 -9.51 3.05 -7.96
N LEU A 293 -8.90 2.51 -9.00
CA LEU A 293 -9.53 1.58 -9.93
C LEU A 293 -8.79 0.25 -9.88
N MET A 294 -9.53 -0.84 -9.81
CA MET A 294 -9.01 -2.20 -9.75
C MET A 294 -9.59 -3.04 -10.89
N LEU A 295 -8.74 -3.86 -11.47
CA LEU A 295 -9.09 -4.93 -12.40
C LEU A 295 -8.39 -6.21 -11.93
N SER A 296 -9.12 -7.29 -11.83
CA SER A 296 -8.57 -8.62 -11.51
C SER A 296 -9.13 -9.66 -12.46
N ALA A 297 -8.30 -10.63 -12.81
CA ALA A 297 -8.67 -11.76 -13.65
C ALA A 297 -8.21 -13.06 -13.00
N HIS A 298 -9.09 -14.07 -12.98
CA HIS A 298 -8.85 -15.42 -12.47
C HIS A 298 -8.93 -16.43 -13.61
N PHE A 299 -7.94 -17.37 -13.66
CA PHE A 299 -7.80 -18.38 -14.72
C PHE A 299 -7.66 -19.80 -14.17
#